data_ea43ead7fbaf2da1fb9f46c362dcb6f1
#
_entry.id   ea43ead7fbaf2da1fb9f46c362dcb6f1
#
_cell.length_a   1.000
_cell.length_b   1.000
_cell.length_c   1.000
_cell.angle_alpha   90.00
_cell.angle_beta   90.00
_cell.angle_gamma   90.00
#
_symmetry.space_group_name_H-M   'P 1'
#
loop_
_entity.id
_entity.type
_entity.pdbx_description
1 polymer ?
#
loop_
_entity_poly.entity_id
_entity_poly.type
_entity_poly.pdbx_seq_one_letter_code
_entity_poly.pdbx_strand_id
1 'polypeptide(L)'
;MQTETAIPRQGLSLRAKQPARILVKLSGEALAGEGAFGLDPPTVARIARDLGAVHAAGNEVAVVVGGGNFFRGVKGLEQGIDRARGDSIGMLATLMNALALEGALEAFGFPARTQSAVPAPSICESYSRQQARDHLANGRIVVLGGGTGNPYFTTDTAGVLRAAELSCDLMVKATQVDGVYSADPRKDPNAQRFNELTHAEAIARDLKIMDTAAFALAREARLSIIVAALSGEQAIADALRGRRPSTRVTP
;
A
#
# COMPACT_ATOMS: atom_id res chain seq x y z
N MET A 1 -1.83 1.17 48.73
CA MET A 1 -1.00 0.41 47.78
C MET A 1 -1.92 -0.41 46.88
N GLN A 2 -2.28 0.12 45.72
CA GLN A 2 -3.07 -0.60 44.72
C GLN A 2 -2.10 -1.10 43.68
N THR A 3 -2.03 -2.42 43.57
CA THR A 3 -1.19 -3.13 42.58
C THR A 3 -1.84 -2.98 41.21
N GLU A 4 -1.19 -2.23 40.35
CA GLU A 4 -1.51 -2.06 38.94
C GLU A 4 -1.23 -3.40 38.19
N THR A 5 -2.29 -4.11 37.85
CA THR A 5 -2.21 -5.38 37.12
C THR A 5 -1.90 -5.05 35.66
N ALA A 6 -0.66 -5.25 35.26
CA ALA A 6 -0.22 -5.12 33.88
C ALA A 6 -0.94 -6.15 32.99
N ILE A 7 -1.75 -5.67 32.05
CA ILE A 7 -2.37 -6.49 31.00
C ILE A 7 -1.24 -6.99 30.07
N PRO A 8 -1.12 -8.31 29.83
CA PRO A 8 -0.07 -8.84 28.98
C PRO A 8 -0.27 -8.34 27.53
N ARG A 9 0.76 -7.73 26.98
CA ARG A 9 0.86 -7.33 25.58
C ARG A 9 0.82 -8.56 24.68
N GLN A 10 -0.36 -8.97 24.24
CA GLN A 10 -0.46 -9.94 23.15
C GLN A 10 -0.15 -9.21 21.85
N GLY A 11 1.14 -9.15 21.49
CA GLY A 11 1.55 -8.91 20.13
C GLY A 11 0.95 -10.01 19.26
N LEU A 12 0.09 -9.65 18.30
CA LEU A 12 -0.33 -10.59 17.25
C LEU A 12 0.94 -10.99 16.50
N SER A 13 1.53 -12.08 16.93
CA SER A 13 2.55 -12.79 16.17
C SER A 13 1.87 -13.30 14.92
N LEU A 14 2.33 -12.91 13.73
CA LEU A 14 2.01 -13.52 12.44
C LEU A 14 2.41 -15.04 12.39
N ARG A 15 2.69 -15.62 13.53
CA ARG A 15 3.08 -17.04 13.67
C ARG A 15 1.95 -18.05 13.44
N ALA A 16 0.69 -17.62 13.25
CA ALA A 16 -0.43 -18.58 13.29
C ALA A 16 -0.91 -19.04 11.90
N LYS A 17 -0.55 -18.38 10.80
CA LYS A 17 -0.99 -18.79 9.45
C LYS A 17 0.08 -18.45 8.42
N GLN A 18 0.88 -19.41 8.06
CA GLN A 18 1.74 -19.29 6.88
C GLN A 18 1.19 -20.23 5.79
N PRO A 19 1.11 -19.76 4.54
CA PRO A 19 1.42 -18.40 4.06
C PRO A 19 0.35 -17.37 4.43
N ALA A 20 0.76 -16.15 4.83
CA ALA A 20 -0.15 -15.01 4.93
C ALA A 20 -0.26 -14.33 3.57
N ARG A 21 -1.48 -13.90 3.19
CA ARG A 21 -1.69 -13.08 1.99
C ARG A 21 -1.68 -11.61 2.37
N ILE A 22 -0.75 -10.86 1.82
CA ILE A 22 -0.47 -9.48 2.21
C ILE A 22 -0.62 -8.59 0.99
N LEU A 23 -1.37 -7.49 1.14
CA LEU A 23 -1.36 -6.43 0.16
C LEU A 23 -0.44 -5.30 0.65
N VAL A 24 0.47 -4.85 -0.20
CA VAL A 24 1.32 -3.69 0.05
C VAL A 24 0.86 -2.53 -0.85
N LYS A 25 0.46 -1.41 -0.24
CA LYS A 25 0.14 -0.19 -0.97
C LYS A 25 1.34 0.75 -0.94
N LEU A 26 1.85 1.10 -2.10
CA LEU A 26 2.95 2.03 -2.30
C LEU A 26 2.43 3.36 -2.86
N SER A 27 2.93 4.50 -2.38
CA SER A 27 2.71 5.77 -3.07
C SER A 27 3.61 5.86 -4.31
N GLY A 28 3.13 6.47 -5.40
CA GLY A 28 3.98 6.69 -6.59
C GLY A 28 5.23 7.53 -6.26
N GLU A 29 5.06 8.51 -5.37
CA GLU A 29 6.17 9.35 -4.90
C GLU A 29 7.32 8.55 -4.26
N ALA A 30 7.00 7.41 -3.65
CA ALA A 30 8.01 6.53 -3.07
C ALA A 30 8.92 5.89 -4.13
N LEU A 31 8.51 5.86 -5.40
CA LEU A 31 9.29 5.31 -6.52
C LEU A 31 10.17 6.36 -7.20
N ALA A 32 9.98 7.65 -6.89
CA ALA A 32 10.77 8.75 -7.43
C ALA A 32 12.08 9.01 -6.64
N GLY A 33 12.32 8.27 -5.55
CA GLY A 33 13.48 8.49 -4.69
C GLY A 33 13.48 9.90 -4.09
N GLU A 34 14.63 10.57 -4.14
CA GLU A 34 14.76 11.98 -3.72
C GLU A 34 14.22 12.95 -4.79
N GLY A 35 13.96 12.47 -6.00
CA GLY A 35 13.39 13.24 -7.09
C GLY A 35 11.90 13.54 -6.87
N ALA A 36 11.43 14.62 -7.46
CA ALA A 36 10.01 14.99 -7.40
C ALA A 36 9.18 14.35 -8.53
N PHE A 37 9.83 13.73 -9.53
CA PHE A 37 9.19 13.25 -10.75
C PHE A 37 9.87 11.98 -11.30
N GLY A 38 9.08 11.11 -11.90
CA GLY A 38 9.55 9.92 -12.61
C GLY A 38 9.87 8.74 -11.70
N LEU A 39 10.75 7.89 -12.16
CA LEU A 39 11.23 6.69 -11.47
C LEU A 39 12.71 6.87 -11.09
N ASP A 40 13.06 6.49 -9.88
CA ASP A 40 14.45 6.38 -9.44
C ASP A 40 14.84 4.88 -9.43
N PRO A 41 15.70 4.43 -10.39
CA PRO A 41 16.01 3.01 -10.53
C PRO A 41 16.58 2.36 -9.26
N PRO A 42 17.49 3.01 -8.49
CA PRO A 42 17.96 2.48 -7.21
C PRO A 42 16.84 2.27 -6.19
N THR A 43 15.91 3.21 -6.10
CA THR A 43 14.76 3.11 -5.18
C THR A 43 13.80 2.01 -5.61
N VAL A 44 13.47 1.90 -6.90
CA VAL A 44 12.63 0.82 -7.43
C VAL A 44 13.27 -0.54 -7.14
N ALA A 45 14.58 -0.67 -7.39
CA ALA A 45 15.33 -1.89 -7.11
C ALA A 45 15.32 -2.26 -5.61
N ARG A 46 15.46 -1.27 -4.71
CA ARG A 46 15.38 -1.48 -3.25
C ARG A 46 13.99 -1.98 -2.83
N ILE A 47 12.94 -1.34 -3.34
CA ILE A 47 11.55 -1.73 -3.05
C ILE A 47 11.25 -3.15 -3.59
N ALA A 48 11.72 -3.47 -4.79
CA ALA A 48 11.57 -4.81 -5.36
C ALA A 48 12.25 -5.88 -4.49
N ARG A 49 13.46 -5.63 -3.99
CA ARG A 49 14.14 -6.55 -3.06
C ARG A 49 13.37 -6.70 -1.74
N ASP A 50 12.81 -5.63 -1.20
CA ASP A 50 12.04 -5.68 0.05
C ASP A 50 10.75 -6.49 -0.12
N LEU A 51 10.00 -6.27 -1.20
CA LEU A 51 8.82 -7.08 -1.55
C LEU A 51 9.19 -8.55 -1.79
N GLY A 52 10.30 -8.78 -2.51
CA GLY A 52 10.84 -10.11 -2.74
C GLY A 52 11.23 -10.83 -1.44
N ALA A 53 11.79 -10.12 -0.46
CA ALA A 53 12.12 -10.68 0.86
C ALA A 53 10.86 -11.08 1.65
N VAL A 54 9.77 -10.30 1.54
CA VAL A 54 8.47 -10.66 2.13
C VAL A 54 7.91 -11.91 1.47
N HIS A 55 8.00 -12.00 0.15
CA HIS A 55 7.56 -13.17 -0.63
C HIS A 55 8.42 -14.41 -0.31
N ALA A 56 9.75 -14.29 -0.30
CA ALA A 56 10.67 -15.38 0.01
C ALA A 56 10.51 -15.93 1.45
N ALA A 57 9.92 -15.14 2.35
CA ALA A 57 9.53 -15.59 3.69
C ALA A 57 8.26 -16.47 3.69
N GLY A 58 7.73 -16.85 2.53
CA GLY A 58 6.59 -17.73 2.34
C GLY A 58 5.23 -17.01 2.31
N ASN A 59 5.20 -15.70 2.10
CA ASN A 59 3.92 -14.97 1.99
C ASN A 59 3.48 -14.83 0.53
N GLU A 60 2.17 -14.77 0.30
CA GLU A 60 1.59 -14.32 -0.94
C GLU A 60 1.51 -12.78 -0.94
N VAL A 61 2.09 -12.13 -1.94
CA VAL A 61 2.24 -10.67 -1.98
C VAL A 61 1.51 -10.07 -3.17
N ALA A 62 0.55 -9.21 -2.89
CA ALA A 62 -0.05 -8.31 -3.87
C ALA A 62 0.41 -6.86 -3.61
N VAL A 63 0.58 -6.07 -4.65
CA VAL A 63 1.05 -4.69 -4.55
C VAL A 63 0.12 -3.76 -5.32
N VAL A 64 -0.35 -2.69 -4.69
CA VAL A 64 -1.03 -1.57 -5.37
C VAL A 64 -0.10 -0.38 -5.37
N VAL A 65 0.15 0.20 -6.54
CA VAL A 65 1.04 1.36 -6.67
C VAL A 65 0.25 2.62 -7.01
N GLY A 66 0.67 3.76 -6.45
CA GLY A 66 0.18 5.09 -6.82
C GLY A 66 0.86 5.65 -8.07
N GLY A 67 0.36 6.78 -8.60
CA GLY A 67 0.89 7.45 -9.79
C GLY A 67 1.41 8.88 -9.55
N GLY A 68 1.50 9.31 -8.28
CA GLY A 68 1.79 10.70 -7.90
C GLY A 68 3.16 11.23 -8.29
N ASN A 69 4.10 10.34 -8.67
CA ASN A 69 5.41 10.70 -9.22
C ASN A 69 5.37 11.14 -10.68
N PHE A 70 4.30 10.83 -11.42
CA PHE A 70 4.11 11.25 -12.81
C PHE A 70 3.03 12.30 -12.94
N PHE A 71 1.92 12.15 -12.21
CA PHE A 71 0.78 13.06 -12.32
C PHE A 71 0.05 13.21 -10.98
N ARG A 72 -0.21 14.46 -10.60
CA ARG A 72 -1.04 14.82 -9.44
C ARG A 72 -2.31 15.52 -9.92
N GLY A 73 -3.48 14.92 -9.65
CA GLY A 73 -4.78 15.41 -10.10
C GLY A 73 -5.05 16.86 -9.72
N VAL A 74 -4.60 17.31 -8.52
CA VAL A 74 -4.74 18.72 -8.09
C VAL A 74 -4.02 19.69 -9.03
N LYS A 75 -2.81 19.38 -9.48
CA LYS A 75 -2.08 20.19 -10.46
C LYS A 75 -2.73 20.17 -11.85
N GLY A 76 -3.41 19.08 -12.21
CA GLY A 76 -4.17 18.98 -13.45
C GLY A 76 -5.36 19.95 -13.48
N LEU A 77 -6.06 20.11 -12.35
CA LEU A 77 -7.16 21.09 -12.23
C LEU A 77 -6.68 22.52 -12.48
N GLU A 78 -5.50 22.89 -11.98
CA GLU A 78 -4.89 24.21 -12.23
C GLU A 78 -4.56 24.43 -13.72
N GLN A 79 -4.40 23.36 -14.50
CA GLN A 79 -4.16 23.37 -15.95
C GLN A 79 -5.44 23.24 -16.79
N GLY A 80 -6.62 23.31 -16.18
CA GLY A 80 -7.90 23.19 -16.88
C GLY A 80 -8.32 21.76 -17.23
N ILE A 81 -7.66 20.74 -16.69
CA ILE A 81 -8.06 19.34 -16.85
C ILE A 81 -9.17 19.05 -15.83
N ASP A 82 -10.32 18.57 -16.27
CA ASP A 82 -11.39 18.15 -15.36
C ASP A 82 -10.96 16.96 -14.47
N ARG A 83 -11.61 16.81 -13.32
CA ARG A 83 -11.26 15.82 -12.30
C ARG A 83 -11.25 14.41 -12.85
N ALA A 84 -12.24 13.99 -13.62
CA ALA A 84 -12.36 12.62 -14.10
C ALA A 84 -11.23 12.29 -15.10
N ARG A 85 -10.88 13.26 -15.97
CA ARG A 85 -9.75 13.11 -16.88
C ARG A 85 -8.41 13.10 -16.15
N GLY A 86 -8.24 13.95 -15.14
CA GLY A 86 -7.05 13.95 -14.28
C GLY A 86 -6.86 12.62 -13.56
N ASP A 87 -7.94 12.04 -13.02
CA ASP A 87 -7.90 10.73 -12.39
C ASP A 87 -7.57 9.61 -13.40
N SER A 88 -8.07 9.71 -14.66
CA SER A 88 -7.71 8.77 -15.73
C SER A 88 -6.21 8.82 -16.07
N ILE A 89 -5.63 10.02 -16.16
CA ILE A 89 -4.18 10.19 -16.34
C ILE A 89 -3.42 9.59 -15.14
N GLY A 90 -3.90 9.82 -13.94
CA GLY A 90 -3.33 9.22 -12.72
C GLY A 90 -3.39 7.69 -12.74
N MET A 91 -4.47 7.09 -13.22
CA MET A 91 -4.58 5.64 -13.39
C MET A 91 -3.54 5.09 -14.38
N LEU A 92 -3.31 5.76 -15.52
CA LEU A 92 -2.25 5.38 -16.47
C LEU A 92 -0.86 5.52 -15.83
N ALA A 93 -0.62 6.57 -15.05
CA ALA A 93 0.62 6.76 -14.30
C ALA A 93 0.88 5.60 -13.32
N THR A 94 -0.15 5.06 -12.67
CA THR A 94 0.01 3.87 -11.82
C THR A 94 0.42 2.63 -12.62
N LEU A 95 -0.07 2.49 -13.85
CA LEU A 95 0.30 1.37 -14.71
C LEU A 95 1.78 1.44 -15.10
N MET A 96 2.31 2.62 -15.42
CA MET A 96 3.75 2.81 -15.67
C MET A 96 4.59 2.35 -14.47
N ASN A 97 4.20 2.72 -13.26
CA ASN A 97 4.86 2.29 -12.02
C ASN A 97 4.76 0.78 -11.80
N ALA A 98 3.61 0.18 -12.10
CA ALA A 98 3.40 -1.26 -11.95
C ALA A 98 4.33 -2.06 -12.87
N LEU A 99 4.46 -1.67 -14.12
CA LEU A 99 5.36 -2.31 -15.09
C LEU A 99 6.84 -2.18 -14.69
N ALA A 100 7.25 -1.00 -14.22
CA ALA A 100 8.61 -0.79 -13.74
C ALA A 100 8.93 -1.67 -12.52
N LEU A 101 7.98 -1.83 -11.60
CA LEU A 101 8.14 -2.67 -10.43
C LEU A 101 8.16 -4.16 -10.78
N GLU A 102 7.29 -4.61 -11.72
CA GLU A 102 7.32 -5.98 -12.24
C GLU A 102 8.70 -6.32 -12.83
N GLY A 103 9.21 -5.47 -13.74
CA GLY A 103 10.52 -5.67 -14.35
C GLY A 103 11.66 -5.72 -13.31
N ALA A 104 11.60 -4.88 -12.28
CA ALA A 104 12.58 -4.91 -11.20
C ALA A 104 12.48 -6.18 -10.34
N LEU A 105 11.27 -6.67 -10.03
CA LEU A 105 11.06 -7.93 -9.31
C LEU A 105 11.62 -9.12 -10.12
N GLU A 106 11.32 -9.19 -11.41
CA GLU A 106 11.80 -10.26 -12.29
C GLU A 106 13.33 -10.22 -12.44
N ALA A 107 13.93 -9.03 -12.52
CA ALA A 107 15.39 -8.87 -12.56
C ALA A 107 16.10 -9.41 -11.30
N PHE A 108 15.41 -9.45 -10.15
CA PHE A 108 15.90 -10.08 -8.91
C PHE A 108 15.45 -11.54 -8.74
N GLY A 109 14.85 -12.16 -9.78
CA GLY A 109 14.42 -13.55 -9.74
C GLY A 109 13.11 -13.81 -9.00
N PHE A 110 12.32 -12.78 -8.70
CA PHE A 110 11.00 -12.93 -8.12
C PHE A 110 9.94 -12.95 -9.22
N PRO A 111 9.26 -14.08 -9.48
CA PRO A 111 8.21 -14.13 -10.48
C PRO A 111 7.11 -13.11 -10.16
N ALA A 112 6.80 -12.23 -11.09
CA ALA A 112 5.79 -11.21 -10.91
C ALA A 112 4.80 -11.17 -12.07
N ARG A 113 3.64 -10.52 -11.87
CA ARG A 113 2.64 -10.30 -12.92
C ARG A 113 1.88 -9.02 -12.67
N THR A 114 1.87 -8.13 -13.67
CA THR A 114 1.08 -6.90 -13.64
C THR A 114 -0.33 -7.16 -14.17
N GLN A 115 -1.32 -6.69 -13.40
CA GLN A 115 -2.71 -6.59 -13.84
C GLN A 115 -3.19 -5.16 -13.73
N SER A 116 -3.98 -4.70 -14.69
CA SER A 116 -4.51 -3.32 -14.73
C SER A 116 -6.03 -3.29 -14.68
N ALA A 117 -6.58 -2.42 -13.82
CA ALA A 117 -8.01 -2.13 -13.79
C ALA A 117 -8.48 -1.31 -15.01
N VAL A 118 -7.56 -0.59 -15.66
CA VAL A 118 -7.78 0.06 -16.95
C VAL A 118 -7.31 -0.91 -18.03
N PRO A 119 -8.15 -1.31 -19.01
CA PRO A 119 -7.76 -2.27 -20.04
C PRO A 119 -6.56 -1.79 -20.86
N ALA A 120 -5.50 -2.57 -20.88
CA ALA A 120 -4.30 -2.37 -21.69
C ALA A 120 -3.74 -3.73 -22.17
N PRO A 121 -4.52 -4.53 -22.93
CA PRO A 121 -4.23 -5.94 -23.17
C PRO A 121 -2.97 -6.20 -24.00
N SER A 122 -2.45 -5.21 -24.71
CA SER A 122 -1.17 -5.29 -25.43
C SER A 122 0.05 -5.08 -24.52
N ILE A 123 -0.14 -4.69 -23.27
CA ILE A 123 0.93 -4.30 -22.34
C ILE A 123 0.93 -5.19 -21.09
N CYS A 124 -0.23 -5.47 -20.51
CA CYS A 124 -0.39 -6.28 -19.32
C CYS A 124 -1.76 -6.97 -19.29
N GLU A 125 -1.96 -7.85 -18.33
CA GLU A 125 -3.25 -8.51 -18.13
C GLU A 125 -4.32 -7.51 -17.63
N SER A 126 -5.56 -7.66 -18.09
CA SER A 126 -6.69 -6.99 -17.45
C SER A 126 -6.93 -7.59 -16.07
N TYR A 127 -7.22 -6.73 -15.09
CA TYR A 127 -7.47 -7.21 -13.74
C TYR A 127 -8.62 -8.22 -13.70
N SER A 128 -8.33 -9.36 -13.14
CA SER A 128 -9.29 -10.40 -12.81
C SER A 128 -8.98 -10.93 -11.41
N ARG A 129 -9.96 -10.85 -10.51
CA ARG A 129 -9.84 -11.39 -9.16
C ARG A 129 -9.38 -12.85 -9.16
N GLN A 130 -9.94 -13.66 -10.04
CA GLN A 130 -9.61 -15.08 -10.10
C GLN A 130 -8.17 -15.29 -10.57
N GLN A 131 -7.75 -14.65 -11.66
CA GLN A 131 -6.38 -14.77 -12.18
C GLN A 131 -5.36 -14.23 -11.18
N ALA A 132 -5.65 -13.10 -10.48
CA ALA A 132 -4.76 -12.59 -9.44
C ALA A 132 -4.57 -13.61 -8.30
N ARG A 133 -5.63 -14.27 -7.85
CA ARG A 133 -5.54 -15.33 -6.84
C ARG A 133 -4.76 -16.54 -7.33
N ASP A 134 -4.93 -16.93 -8.59
CA ASP A 134 -4.20 -18.03 -9.21
C ASP A 134 -2.70 -17.69 -9.32
N HIS A 135 -2.35 -16.44 -9.67
CA HIS A 135 -0.96 -15.99 -9.66
C HIS A 135 -0.34 -16.06 -8.26
N LEU A 136 -1.04 -15.56 -7.25
CA LEU A 136 -0.58 -15.60 -5.86
C LEU A 136 -0.35 -17.04 -5.38
N ALA A 137 -1.31 -17.93 -5.63
CA ALA A 137 -1.22 -19.34 -5.26
C ALA A 137 -0.10 -20.09 -6.00
N ASN A 138 0.28 -19.62 -7.21
CA ASN A 138 1.41 -20.14 -7.98
C ASN A 138 2.75 -19.43 -7.69
N GLY A 139 2.86 -18.73 -6.55
CA GLY A 139 4.10 -18.12 -6.08
C GLY A 139 4.54 -16.89 -6.91
N ARG A 140 3.62 -16.16 -7.54
CA ARG A 140 3.91 -14.90 -8.22
C ARG A 140 3.52 -13.72 -7.35
N ILE A 141 4.31 -12.66 -7.37
CA ILE A 141 3.93 -11.35 -6.82
C ILE A 141 3.00 -10.69 -7.84
N VAL A 142 1.83 -10.23 -7.39
CA VAL A 142 0.86 -9.56 -8.27
C VAL A 142 0.97 -8.06 -8.09
N VAL A 143 1.30 -7.33 -9.17
CA VAL A 143 1.39 -5.87 -9.17
C VAL A 143 0.16 -5.29 -9.85
N LEU A 144 -0.58 -4.44 -9.13
CA LEU A 144 -1.88 -3.94 -9.52
C LEU A 144 -1.80 -2.45 -9.89
N GLY A 145 -1.99 -2.17 -11.18
CA GLY A 145 -2.10 -0.83 -11.76
C GLY A 145 -3.54 -0.43 -12.08
N GLY A 146 -3.74 0.81 -12.54
CA GLY A 146 -5.06 1.31 -12.95
C GLY A 146 -5.99 1.69 -11.79
N GLY A 147 -5.51 1.71 -10.55
CA GLY A 147 -6.31 2.05 -9.37
C GLY A 147 -7.54 1.16 -9.20
N THR A 148 -8.71 1.77 -9.04
CA THR A 148 -10.00 1.06 -9.04
C THR A 148 -10.56 0.83 -10.44
N GLY A 149 -9.99 1.50 -11.47
CA GLY A 149 -10.57 1.61 -12.82
C GLY A 149 -11.63 2.70 -12.94
N ASN A 150 -11.92 3.43 -11.86
CA ASN A 150 -12.92 4.48 -11.81
C ASN A 150 -12.32 5.79 -11.29
N PRO A 151 -12.72 6.95 -11.86
CA PRO A 151 -12.35 8.25 -11.31
C PRO A 151 -12.94 8.46 -9.91
N TYR A 152 -12.48 9.49 -9.22
CA TYR A 152 -12.89 9.91 -7.87
C TYR A 152 -12.39 9.03 -6.72
N PHE A 153 -11.74 7.91 -6.98
CA PHE A 153 -11.14 7.05 -5.96
C PHE A 153 -9.63 7.19 -5.94
N THR A 154 -9.06 7.14 -4.74
CA THR A 154 -7.61 7.13 -4.56
C THR A 154 -7.03 5.72 -4.69
N THR A 155 -5.70 5.62 -4.74
CA THR A 155 -5.01 4.33 -4.67
C THR A 155 -5.03 3.71 -3.28
N ASP A 156 -5.40 4.45 -2.22
CA ASP A 156 -5.68 3.88 -0.89
C ASP A 156 -6.98 3.08 -0.92
N THR A 157 -8.05 3.66 -1.50
CA THR A 157 -9.31 2.94 -1.74
C THR A 157 -9.07 1.73 -2.64
N ALA A 158 -8.27 1.85 -3.70
CA ALA A 158 -7.92 0.72 -4.56
C ALA A 158 -7.18 -0.37 -3.77
N GLY A 159 -6.23 -0.02 -2.90
CA GLY A 159 -5.52 -0.96 -2.04
C GLY A 159 -6.46 -1.77 -1.15
N VAL A 160 -7.37 -1.10 -0.46
CA VAL A 160 -8.36 -1.77 0.40
C VAL A 160 -9.30 -2.66 -0.41
N LEU A 161 -9.80 -2.17 -1.56
CA LEU A 161 -10.69 -2.94 -2.44
C LEU A 161 -9.99 -4.23 -2.91
N ARG A 162 -8.78 -4.14 -3.43
CA ARG A 162 -8.01 -5.30 -3.88
C ARG A 162 -7.66 -6.25 -2.74
N ALA A 163 -7.32 -5.73 -1.55
CA ALA A 163 -7.08 -6.56 -0.37
C ALA A 163 -8.32 -7.38 0.01
N ALA A 164 -9.50 -6.77 0.01
CA ALA A 164 -10.77 -7.43 0.29
C ALA A 164 -11.11 -8.50 -0.79
N GLU A 165 -11.02 -8.13 -2.08
CA GLU A 165 -11.28 -9.04 -3.20
C GLU A 165 -10.36 -10.25 -3.22
N LEU A 166 -9.08 -10.05 -2.90
CA LEU A 166 -8.07 -11.10 -2.86
C LEU A 166 -8.09 -11.89 -1.54
N SER A 167 -8.91 -11.49 -0.58
CA SER A 167 -8.98 -12.07 0.77
C SER A 167 -7.61 -12.00 1.47
N CYS A 168 -6.99 -10.81 1.47
CA CYS A 168 -5.74 -10.58 2.17
C CYS A 168 -5.95 -10.57 3.68
N ASP A 169 -5.00 -11.12 4.43
CA ASP A 169 -5.02 -11.15 5.89
C ASP A 169 -4.75 -9.75 6.49
N LEU A 170 -3.97 -8.94 5.76
CA LEU A 170 -3.67 -7.55 6.14
C LEU A 170 -3.22 -6.72 4.93
N MET A 171 -3.26 -5.39 5.11
CA MET A 171 -2.65 -4.43 4.18
C MET A 171 -1.50 -3.68 4.88
N VAL A 172 -0.37 -3.49 4.19
CA VAL A 172 0.68 -2.58 4.59
C VAL A 172 0.56 -1.30 3.75
N LYS A 173 0.26 -0.18 4.40
CA LYS A 173 0.37 1.14 3.77
C LYS A 173 1.78 1.66 3.99
N ALA A 174 2.61 1.50 2.98
CA ALA A 174 3.97 2.00 2.96
C ALA A 174 3.98 3.49 2.52
N THR A 175 4.48 4.36 3.37
CA THR A 175 4.40 5.82 3.23
C THR A 175 5.71 6.49 3.65
N GLN A 176 5.75 7.83 3.64
CA GLN A 176 6.92 8.61 4.07
C GLN A 176 6.97 8.83 5.59
N VAL A 177 5.88 8.54 6.32
CA VAL A 177 5.78 8.66 7.78
C VAL A 177 5.71 7.29 8.42
N ASP A 178 6.21 7.18 9.65
CA ASP A 178 6.36 5.91 10.37
C ASP A 178 5.10 5.50 11.16
N GLY A 179 3.95 6.08 10.83
CA GLY A 179 2.68 5.73 11.44
C GLY A 179 1.61 6.80 11.29
N VAL A 180 0.53 6.66 12.03
CA VAL A 180 -0.57 7.62 12.14
C VAL A 180 -0.32 8.52 13.32
N TYR A 181 -0.48 9.83 13.13
CA TYR A 181 -0.25 10.85 14.15
C TYR A 181 -1.54 11.61 14.48
N SER A 182 -1.59 12.20 15.67
CA SER A 182 -2.71 13.06 16.12
C SER A 182 -2.86 14.34 15.30
N ALA A 183 -1.77 14.80 14.66
CA ALA A 183 -1.68 15.91 13.73
C ALA A 183 -0.52 15.65 12.74
N ASP A 184 -0.34 16.52 11.73
CA ASP A 184 0.82 16.41 10.82
C ASP A 184 2.14 16.69 11.59
N PRO A 185 3.02 15.69 11.77
CA PRO A 185 4.24 15.85 12.58
C PRO A 185 5.25 16.83 11.95
N ARG A 186 5.07 17.20 10.68
CA ARG A 186 5.89 18.23 10.01
C ARG A 186 5.44 19.65 10.36
N LYS A 187 4.21 19.81 10.86
CA LYS A 187 3.60 21.12 11.19
C LYS A 187 3.42 21.30 12.69
N ASP A 188 3.17 20.22 13.42
CA ASP A 188 2.96 20.22 14.86
C ASP A 188 4.01 19.35 15.55
N PRO A 189 4.98 19.96 16.25
CA PRO A 189 6.01 19.22 16.98
C PRO A 189 5.46 18.42 18.17
N ASN A 190 4.21 18.68 18.61
CA ASN A 190 3.54 17.93 19.67
C ASN A 190 2.70 16.76 19.13
N ALA A 191 2.69 16.53 17.82
CA ALA A 191 1.97 15.43 17.22
C ALA A 191 2.45 14.10 17.79
N GLN A 192 1.52 13.31 18.34
CA GLN A 192 1.81 12.01 18.93
C GLN A 192 1.42 10.90 17.97
N ARG A 193 2.33 9.93 17.77
CA ARG A 193 2.06 8.76 16.97
C ARG A 193 1.21 7.77 17.75
N PHE A 194 0.17 7.25 17.11
CA PHE A 194 -0.60 6.13 17.64
C PHE A 194 0.15 4.81 17.40
N ASN A 195 0.19 3.94 18.39
CA ASN A 195 0.67 2.57 18.19
C ASN A 195 -0.44 1.71 17.58
N GLU A 196 -1.66 1.92 18.03
CA GLU A 196 -2.86 1.22 17.55
C GLU A 196 -4.06 2.16 17.63
N LEU A 197 -4.99 2.04 16.68
CA LEU A 197 -6.30 2.68 16.67
C LEU A 197 -7.26 1.88 15.81
N THR A 198 -8.56 2.10 15.98
CA THR A 198 -9.58 1.48 15.12
C THR A 198 -9.88 2.33 13.88
N HIS A 199 -10.45 1.71 12.82
CA HIS A 199 -10.95 2.46 11.67
C HIS A 199 -12.00 3.50 12.08
N ALA A 200 -12.85 3.19 13.07
CA ALA A 200 -13.86 4.09 13.57
C ALA A 200 -13.22 5.34 14.23
N GLU A 201 -12.18 5.15 15.05
CA GLU A 201 -11.43 6.26 15.66
C GLU A 201 -10.72 7.11 14.59
N ALA A 202 -10.12 6.48 13.57
CA ALA A 202 -9.48 7.21 12.49
C ALA A 202 -10.45 8.11 11.74
N ILE A 203 -11.67 7.62 11.45
CA ILE A 203 -12.75 8.38 10.82
C ILE A 203 -13.25 9.49 11.75
N ALA A 204 -13.56 9.17 13.01
CA ALA A 204 -14.11 10.12 13.97
C ALA A 204 -13.16 11.29 14.26
N ARG A 205 -11.85 11.05 14.22
CA ARG A 205 -10.79 12.07 14.42
C ARG A 205 -10.37 12.74 13.13
N ASP A 206 -10.97 12.41 11.99
CA ASP A 206 -10.62 12.94 10.64
C ASP A 206 -9.12 12.85 10.33
N LEU A 207 -8.48 11.72 10.67
CA LEU A 207 -7.05 11.51 10.47
C LEU A 207 -6.74 11.36 8.97
N LYS A 208 -5.87 12.22 8.46
CA LYS A 208 -5.59 12.40 7.01
C LYS A 208 -4.58 11.39 6.45
N ILE A 209 -4.58 10.16 6.92
CA ILE A 209 -3.63 9.15 6.45
C ILE A 209 -4.12 8.39 5.22
N MET A 210 -5.44 8.24 5.10
CA MET A 210 -6.14 7.67 3.95
C MET A 210 -7.43 8.48 3.72
N ASP A 211 -8.01 8.32 2.53
CA ASP A 211 -9.33 8.89 2.30
C ASP A 211 -10.43 8.14 3.09
N THR A 212 -11.53 8.84 3.37
CA THR A 212 -12.62 8.31 4.19
C THR A 212 -13.25 7.05 3.59
N ALA A 213 -13.31 6.97 2.25
CA ALA A 213 -13.85 5.79 1.56
C ALA A 213 -12.99 4.55 1.81
N ALA A 214 -11.65 4.71 1.81
CA ALA A 214 -10.73 3.64 2.13
C ALA A 214 -10.91 3.13 3.57
N PHE A 215 -11.05 4.02 4.56
CA PHE A 215 -11.30 3.62 5.94
C PHE A 215 -12.65 2.92 6.11
N ALA A 216 -13.72 3.45 5.49
CA ALA A 216 -15.05 2.86 5.56
C ALA A 216 -15.06 1.44 4.99
N LEU A 217 -14.44 1.26 3.82
CA LEU A 217 -14.33 -0.05 3.17
C LEU A 217 -13.45 -1.02 4.00
N ALA A 218 -12.34 -0.55 4.56
CA ALA A 218 -11.46 -1.38 5.39
C ALA A 218 -12.19 -1.88 6.66
N ARG A 219 -13.01 -1.01 7.29
CA ARG A 219 -13.84 -1.38 8.43
C ARG A 219 -14.87 -2.45 8.05
N GLU A 220 -15.58 -2.27 6.93
CA GLU A 220 -16.57 -3.23 6.44
C GLU A 220 -15.94 -4.58 6.09
N ALA A 221 -14.81 -4.55 5.40
CA ALA A 221 -14.02 -5.74 5.05
C ALA A 221 -13.29 -6.38 6.25
N ARG A 222 -13.33 -5.77 7.44
CA ARG A 222 -12.59 -6.19 8.64
C ARG A 222 -11.08 -6.36 8.38
N LEU A 223 -10.52 -5.50 7.54
CA LEU A 223 -9.13 -5.55 7.12
C LEU A 223 -8.26 -4.76 8.10
N SER A 224 -7.27 -5.41 8.71
CA SER A 224 -6.23 -4.71 9.46
C SER A 224 -5.23 -4.03 8.54
N ILE A 225 -4.76 -2.84 8.93
CA ILE A 225 -3.79 -2.07 8.14
C ILE A 225 -2.58 -1.72 9.04
N ILE A 226 -1.38 -1.94 8.52
CA ILE A 226 -0.14 -1.45 9.13
C ILE A 226 0.31 -0.24 8.33
N VAL A 227 0.46 0.90 9.00
CA VAL A 227 1.04 2.12 8.41
C VAL A 227 2.48 2.26 8.86
N ALA A 228 3.40 2.27 7.91
CA ALA A 228 4.84 2.31 8.20
C ALA A 228 5.62 3.10 7.16
N ALA A 229 6.78 3.65 7.56
CA ALA A 229 7.68 4.32 6.64
C ALA A 229 8.35 3.30 5.70
N LEU A 230 8.52 3.69 4.42
CA LEU A 230 9.19 2.90 3.39
C LEU A 230 10.71 3.21 3.30
N SER A 231 11.25 3.96 4.22
CA SER A 231 12.67 4.35 4.24
C SER A 231 13.58 3.20 4.72
N GLY A 232 14.77 3.08 4.10
CA GLY A 232 15.73 2.05 4.43
C GLY A 232 15.46 0.69 3.78
N GLU A 233 16.35 -0.26 4.03
CA GLU A 233 16.22 -1.64 3.54
C GLU A 233 15.27 -2.45 4.44
N GLN A 234 14.65 -3.48 3.88
CA GLN A 234 13.71 -4.38 4.55
C GLN A 234 12.55 -3.67 5.29
N ALA A 235 12.18 -2.47 4.82
CA ALA A 235 11.21 -1.61 5.50
C ALA A 235 9.85 -2.30 5.69
N ILE A 236 9.35 -2.99 4.67
CA ILE A 236 8.07 -3.70 4.70
C ILE A 236 8.19 -4.95 5.57
N ALA A 237 9.26 -5.72 5.40
CA ALA A 237 9.51 -6.93 6.17
C ALA A 237 9.64 -6.64 7.67
N ASP A 238 10.32 -5.55 8.04
CA ASP A 238 10.49 -5.15 9.44
C ASP A 238 9.20 -4.57 10.05
N ALA A 239 8.39 -3.86 9.27
CA ALA A 239 7.07 -3.40 9.71
C ALA A 239 6.15 -4.59 10.03
N LEU A 240 6.14 -5.62 9.18
CA LEU A 240 5.37 -6.85 9.38
C LEU A 240 5.82 -7.62 10.65
N ARG A 241 7.11 -7.58 10.97
CA ARG A 241 7.69 -8.23 12.15
C ARG A 241 7.60 -7.39 13.42
N GLY A 242 7.09 -6.17 13.35
CA GLY A 242 7.06 -5.23 14.47
C GLY A 242 8.45 -4.74 14.91
N ARG A 243 9.44 -4.77 14.02
CA ARG A 243 10.84 -4.37 14.30
C ARG A 243 11.10 -2.89 14.07
N ARG A 244 10.11 -2.18 13.56
CA ARG A 244 10.19 -0.73 13.32
C ARG A 244 8.93 -0.02 13.77
N PRO A 245 9.02 1.31 14.03
CA PRO A 245 7.86 2.12 14.33
C PRO A 245 6.79 1.99 13.25
N SER A 246 5.56 1.79 13.66
CA SER A 246 4.38 1.67 12.79
C SER A 246 3.12 1.91 13.60
N THR A 247 2.01 2.15 12.93
CA THR A 247 0.67 2.16 13.54
C THR A 247 -0.13 1.01 12.99
N ARG A 248 -0.80 0.28 13.87
CA ARG A 248 -1.81 -0.72 13.47
C ARG A 248 -3.18 -0.09 13.50
N VAL A 249 -3.92 -0.18 12.39
CA VAL A 249 -5.32 0.22 12.30
C VAL A 249 -6.16 -1.04 12.20
N THR A 250 -7.10 -1.22 13.16
CA THR A 250 -7.88 -2.46 13.32
C THR A 250 -9.36 -2.22 13.02
N PRO A 251 -10.13 -3.29 12.72
CA PRO A 251 -11.59 -3.22 12.56
C PRO A 251 -12.31 -2.66 13.76
#